data_71b528997988c9b1d9af18d3a40e49fc
#
_entry.id   71b528997988c9b1d9af18d3a40e49fc
#
_cell.length_a   1.000
_cell.length_b   1.000
_cell.length_c   1.000
_cell.angle_alpha   90.00
_cell.angle_beta   90.00
_cell.angle_gamma   90.00
#
_symmetry.space_group_name_H-M   'P 1'
#
loop_
_entity.id
_entity.type
_entity.pdbx_description
1 polymer ?
#
loop_
_entity_poly.entity_id
_entity_poly.type
_entity_poly.pdbx_seq_one_letter_code
_entity_poly.pdbx_strand_id
1 'polypeptide(L)'
;MLNILSSYERVSGQKLNREKTSFFFSKSTVVDVQNQIMATLDVSDLKQYEDYLGLPALVGRNKKASFGKIQQRVWKRLQGCEGKLLSQVGREVLIKSVIQSIPTYAMSCFKLSVTLCREIESLIRKFWWGQRGNRRKVHWVK
;
A
#
# COMPACT_ATOMS: atom_id res chain seq x y z
N MET A 1 6.13 -15.55 27.15
CA MET A 1 5.37 -15.01 26.02
C MET A 1 4.11 -15.83 25.76
N LEU A 2 4.16 -17.16 25.59
CA LEU A 2 2.98 -18.01 25.37
C LEU A 2 1.91 -17.86 26.45
N ASN A 3 2.30 -17.80 27.74
CA ASN A 3 1.35 -17.60 28.84
C ASN A 3 0.59 -16.27 28.76
N ILE A 4 1.23 -15.22 28.23
CA ILE A 4 0.60 -13.91 28.03
C ILE A 4 -0.43 -14.00 26.90
N LEU A 5 -0.06 -14.66 25.79
CA LEU A 5 -0.95 -14.86 24.64
C LEU A 5 -2.16 -15.70 25.05
N SER A 6 -1.97 -16.82 25.75
CA SER A 6 -3.07 -17.66 26.21
C SER A 6 -3.98 -16.95 27.23
N SER A 7 -3.42 -16.12 28.12
CA SER A 7 -4.22 -15.27 28.99
C SER A 7 -5.03 -14.24 28.21
N TYR A 8 -4.45 -13.61 27.20
CA TYR A 8 -5.13 -12.67 26.32
C TYR A 8 -6.28 -13.35 25.56
N GLU A 9 -6.03 -14.52 24.96
CA GLU A 9 -7.06 -15.28 24.24
C GLU A 9 -8.23 -15.63 25.14
N ARG A 10 -7.96 -16.06 26.38
CA ARG A 10 -8.99 -16.40 27.35
C ARG A 10 -9.84 -15.21 27.78
N VAL A 11 -9.21 -14.04 27.95
CA VAL A 11 -9.90 -12.83 28.44
C VAL A 11 -10.63 -12.10 27.32
N SER A 12 -10.02 -12.02 26.12
CA SER A 12 -10.58 -11.29 24.98
C SER A 12 -11.57 -12.11 24.15
N GLY A 13 -11.55 -13.45 24.27
CA GLY A 13 -12.29 -14.35 23.38
C GLY A 13 -11.74 -14.41 21.95
N GLN A 14 -10.66 -13.70 21.65
CA GLN A 14 -10.01 -13.69 20.35
C GLN A 14 -8.94 -14.80 20.31
N LYS A 15 -8.79 -15.47 19.18
CA LYS A 15 -7.74 -16.47 18.95
C LYS A 15 -6.67 -15.96 18.00
N LEU A 16 -5.41 -16.24 18.31
CA LEU A 16 -4.29 -15.94 17.42
C LEU A 16 -4.39 -16.80 16.15
N ASN A 17 -4.45 -16.15 14.99
CA ASN A 17 -4.43 -16.87 13.73
C ASN A 17 -2.97 -17.18 13.34
N ARG A 18 -2.53 -18.42 13.57
CA ARG A 18 -1.16 -18.86 13.31
C ARG A 18 -0.78 -18.83 11.83
N GLU A 19 -1.74 -19.10 10.93
CA GLU A 19 -1.50 -19.07 9.48
C GLU A 19 -1.25 -17.66 8.96
N LYS A 20 -1.83 -16.64 9.64
CA LYS A 20 -1.65 -15.22 9.30
C LYS A 20 -0.59 -14.54 10.15
N THR A 21 -0.03 -15.25 11.13
CA THR A 21 1.03 -14.71 11.99
C THR A 21 2.34 -14.74 11.23
N SER A 22 3.10 -13.66 11.31
CA SER A 22 4.45 -13.59 10.79
C SER A 22 5.37 -12.92 11.79
N PHE A 23 6.64 -13.27 11.71
CA PHE A 23 7.67 -12.71 12.57
C PHE A 23 8.60 -11.81 11.79
N PHE A 24 8.98 -10.75 12.45
CA PHE A 24 10.05 -9.88 11.99
C PHE A 24 11.19 -9.94 12.99
N PHE A 25 12.35 -10.41 12.54
CA PHE A 25 13.55 -10.46 13.34
C PHE A 25 14.51 -9.32 12.98
N SER A 26 15.20 -8.80 13.98
CA SER A 26 16.31 -7.89 13.76
C SER A 26 17.43 -8.60 12.99
N LYS A 27 18.18 -7.85 12.18
CA LYS A 27 19.35 -8.38 11.45
C LYS A 27 20.42 -8.97 12.37
N SER A 28 20.45 -8.57 13.63
CA SER A 28 21.39 -9.06 14.65
C SER A 28 20.93 -10.35 15.35
N THR A 29 19.72 -10.84 15.06
CA THR A 29 19.20 -12.05 15.71
C THR A 29 19.82 -13.29 15.07
N VAL A 30 20.45 -14.13 15.90
CA VAL A 30 21.08 -15.38 15.46
C VAL A 30 20.02 -16.35 14.94
N VAL A 31 20.36 -17.10 13.89
CA VAL A 31 19.44 -18.02 13.20
C VAL A 31 18.87 -19.09 14.15
N ASP A 32 19.69 -19.61 15.08
CA ASP A 32 19.23 -20.60 16.03
C ASP A 32 18.13 -20.07 16.96
N VAL A 33 18.24 -18.80 17.38
CA VAL A 33 17.23 -18.14 18.20
C VAL A 33 15.95 -17.91 17.39
N GLN A 34 16.07 -17.55 16.11
CA GLN A 34 14.91 -17.43 15.23
C GLN A 34 14.17 -18.76 15.11
N ASN A 35 14.89 -19.85 14.86
CA ASN A 35 14.31 -21.19 14.74
C ASN A 35 13.64 -21.66 16.04
N GLN A 36 14.25 -21.40 17.20
CA GLN A 36 13.65 -21.70 18.49
C GLN A 36 12.34 -20.96 18.74
N ILE A 37 12.28 -19.66 18.39
CA ILE A 37 11.08 -18.86 18.53
C ILE A 37 9.98 -19.37 17.60
N MET A 38 10.32 -19.70 16.35
CA MET A 38 9.36 -20.21 15.37
C MET A 38 8.81 -21.57 15.81
N ALA A 39 9.67 -22.48 16.26
CA ALA A 39 9.24 -23.79 16.78
C ALA A 39 8.36 -23.66 18.02
N THR A 40 8.68 -22.71 18.93
CA THR A 40 7.90 -22.48 20.15
C THR A 40 6.49 -21.96 19.86
N LEU A 41 6.32 -21.18 18.79
CA LEU A 41 5.06 -20.55 18.42
C LEU A 41 4.31 -21.31 17.32
N ASP A 42 4.89 -22.42 16.84
CA ASP A 42 4.30 -23.29 15.80
C ASP A 42 3.96 -22.50 14.53
N VAL A 43 4.90 -21.66 14.07
CA VAL A 43 4.78 -20.87 12.86
C VAL A 43 5.89 -21.28 11.89
N SER A 44 5.50 -21.86 10.76
CA SER A 44 6.42 -22.43 9.77
C SER A 44 7.01 -21.43 8.80
N ASP A 45 6.38 -20.27 8.61
CA ASP A 45 6.77 -19.33 7.57
C ASP A 45 7.25 -17.98 8.12
N LEU A 46 8.50 -17.63 7.78
CA LEU A 46 9.02 -16.27 7.84
C LEU A 46 8.43 -15.45 6.69
N LYS A 47 7.16 -15.11 6.79
CA LYS A 47 6.59 -14.14 5.85
C LYS A 47 7.10 -12.77 6.25
N GLN A 48 8.04 -12.23 5.50
CA GLN A 48 8.31 -10.80 5.60
C GLN A 48 7.01 -10.08 5.23
N TYR A 49 6.40 -9.40 6.18
CA TYR A 49 5.25 -8.55 5.92
C TYR A 49 5.70 -7.43 5.00
N GLU A 50 5.46 -7.62 3.72
CA GLU A 50 5.65 -6.54 2.77
C GLU A 50 4.59 -5.46 2.96
N ASP A 51 3.35 -5.86 3.21
CA ASP A 51 2.21 -4.94 3.33
C ASP A 51 1.28 -5.30 4.51
N TYR A 52 0.96 -4.31 5.34
CA TYR A 52 -0.09 -4.38 6.35
C TYR A 52 -1.23 -3.44 5.96
N LEU A 53 -2.44 -3.99 5.78
CA LEU A 53 -3.60 -3.26 5.27
C LEU A 53 -3.31 -2.49 3.95
N GLY A 54 -2.45 -3.05 3.11
CA GLY A 54 -2.07 -2.45 1.83
C GLY A 54 -1.06 -1.32 1.90
N LEU A 55 -0.48 -1.09 3.08
CA LEU A 55 0.65 -0.19 3.31
C LEU A 55 1.90 -0.98 3.67
N PRO A 56 3.10 -0.49 3.32
CA PRO A 56 4.34 -1.15 3.71
C PRO A 56 4.46 -1.19 5.24
N ALA A 57 4.65 -2.37 5.81
CA ALA A 57 4.84 -2.54 7.25
C ALA A 57 6.12 -1.83 7.75
N LEU A 58 7.14 -1.76 6.90
CA LEU A 58 8.40 -1.08 7.18
C LEU A 58 8.73 -0.11 6.04
N VAL A 59 8.91 1.15 6.39
CA VAL A 59 9.37 2.18 5.46
C VAL A 59 10.87 2.38 5.63
N GLY A 60 11.66 1.82 4.71
CA GLY A 60 13.10 2.00 4.66
C GLY A 60 13.50 3.40 4.16
N ARG A 61 14.81 3.61 4.00
CA ARG A 61 15.36 4.88 3.44
C ARG A 61 14.85 5.14 2.03
N ASN A 62 14.62 4.10 1.23
CA ASN A 62 14.08 4.23 -0.12
C ASN A 62 12.54 4.29 -0.10
N LYS A 63 12.00 5.45 0.26
CA LYS A 63 10.55 5.70 0.29
C LYS A 63 9.87 5.49 -1.07
N LYS A 64 10.59 5.73 -2.17
CA LYS A 64 10.05 5.56 -3.52
C LYS A 64 9.70 4.09 -3.80
N ALA A 65 10.56 3.15 -3.42
CA ALA A 65 10.29 1.73 -3.56
C ALA A 65 9.13 1.27 -2.67
N SER A 66 9.11 1.73 -1.41
CA SER A 66 8.05 1.37 -0.46
C SER A 66 6.66 1.81 -0.90
N PHE A 67 6.55 2.99 -1.51
CA PHE A 67 5.25 3.56 -1.92
C PHE A 67 4.96 3.46 -3.43
N GLY A 68 5.82 2.82 -4.22
CA GLY A 68 5.61 2.62 -5.67
C GLY A 68 4.31 1.87 -5.99
N LYS A 69 3.87 0.99 -5.10
CA LYS A 69 2.59 0.27 -5.21
C LYS A 69 1.38 1.23 -5.23
N ILE A 70 1.45 2.39 -4.56
CA ILE A 70 0.39 3.41 -4.57
C ILE A 70 0.24 4.00 -5.98
N GLN A 71 1.35 4.40 -6.58
CA GLN A 71 1.38 4.92 -7.96
C GLN A 71 0.83 3.90 -8.95
N GLN A 72 1.22 2.63 -8.82
CA GLN A 72 0.71 1.55 -9.67
C GLN A 72 -0.80 1.34 -9.52
N ARG A 73 -1.34 1.42 -8.28
CA ARG A 73 -2.78 1.33 -8.03
C ARG A 73 -3.53 2.48 -8.69
N VAL A 74 -3.03 3.72 -8.56
CA VAL A 74 -3.60 4.89 -9.22
C VAL A 74 -3.60 4.70 -10.74
N TRP A 75 -2.45 4.34 -11.31
CA TRP A 75 -2.30 4.12 -12.75
C TRP A 75 -3.25 3.03 -13.28
N LYS A 76 -3.29 1.87 -12.61
CA LYS A 76 -4.18 0.75 -12.98
C LYS A 76 -5.66 1.17 -12.94
N ARG A 77 -6.04 1.98 -11.95
CA ARG A 77 -7.42 2.46 -11.83
C ARG A 77 -7.77 3.43 -12.96
N LEU A 78 -6.88 4.34 -13.30
CA LEU A 78 -7.05 5.27 -14.41
C LEU A 78 -7.14 4.55 -15.75
N GLN A 79 -6.28 3.58 -16.02
CA GLN A 79 -6.34 2.76 -17.25
C GLN A 79 -7.66 2.01 -17.40
N GLY A 80 -8.19 1.44 -16.35
CA GLY A 80 -9.49 0.76 -16.37
C GLY A 80 -10.66 1.69 -16.75
N CYS A 81 -10.43 3.01 -16.73
CA CYS A 81 -11.42 4.02 -17.07
C CYS A 81 -11.14 4.76 -18.41
N GLU A 82 -9.94 4.57 -19.01
CA GLU A 82 -9.57 5.25 -20.26
C GLU A 82 -10.44 4.88 -21.47
N GLY A 83 -10.96 3.65 -21.49
CA GLY A 83 -11.86 3.17 -22.54
C GLY A 83 -13.30 3.66 -22.42
N LYS A 84 -13.69 4.23 -21.29
CA LYS A 84 -15.05 4.69 -21.05
C LYS A 84 -15.20 6.12 -21.55
N LEU A 85 -16.30 6.39 -22.28
CA LEU A 85 -16.70 7.74 -22.72
C LEU A 85 -17.22 8.54 -21.51
N LEU A 86 -16.32 8.89 -20.60
CA LEU A 86 -16.68 9.70 -19.45
C LEU A 86 -16.77 11.17 -19.85
N SER A 87 -17.87 11.81 -19.47
CA SER A 87 -18.01 13.26 -19.53
C SER A 87 -16.95 13.94 -18.63
N GLN A 88 -16.75 15.23 -18.78
CA GLN A 88 -15.82 15.97 -17.93
C GLN A 88 -16.20 15.88 -16.45
N VAL A 89 -17.50 15.99 -16.15
CA VAL A 89 -18.04 15.81 -14.80
C VAL A 89 -17.76 14.39 -14.26
N GLY A 90 -17.96 13.37 -15.09
CA GLY A 90 -17.67 11.98 -14.70
C GLY A 90 -16.20 11.75 -14.37
N ARG A 91 -15.28 12.40 -15.09
CA ARG A 91 -13.84 12.35 -14.78
C ARG A 91 -13.53 13.04 -13.45
N GLU A 92 -14.16 14.20 -13.20
CA GLU A 92 -13.98 14.91 -11.93
C GLU A 92 -14.43 14.08 -10.74
N VAL A 93 -15.63 13.50 -10.81
CA VAL A 93 -16.15 12.61 -9.77
C VAL A 93 -15.21 11.44 -9.54
N LEU A 94 -14.76 10.78 -10.62
CA LEU A 94 -13.82 9.64 -10.50
C LEU A 94 -12.51 10.05 -9.83
N ILE A 95 -11.93 11.18 -10.21
CA ILE A 95 -10.69 11.67 -9.61
C ILE A 95 -10.91 11.93 -8.12
N LYS A 96 -11.93 12.68 -7.75
CA LYS A 96 -12.18 13.07 -6.36
C LYS A 96 -12.57 11.90 -5.46
N SER A 97 -13.46 11.02 -5.93
CA SER A 97 -14.01 9.95 -5.10
C SER A 97 -13.14 8.69 -5.06
N VAL A 98 -12.43 8.37 -6.14
CA VAL A 98 -11.70 7.10 -6.26
C VAL A 98 -10.19 7.30 -6.30
N ILE A 99 -9.70 8.19 -7.17
CA ILE A 99 -8.25 8.30 -7.38
C ILE A 99 -7.56 8.97 -6.19
N GLN A 100 -8.16 10.03 -5.65
CA GLN A 100 -7.61 10.73 -4.48
C GLN A 100 -7.70 9.92 -3.19
N SER A 101 -8.66 9.00 -3.05
CA SER A 101 -8.77 8.15 -1.86
C SER A 101 -7.57 7.20 -1.71
N ILE A 102 -6.97 6.74 -2.82
CA ILE A 102 -5.84 5.81 -2.80
C ILE A 102 -4.61 6.38 -2.06
N PRO A 103 -4.07 7.57 -2.43
CA PRO A 103 -2.95 8.15 -1.70
C PRO A 103 -3.35 8.73 -0.34
N THR A 104 -4.60 9.20 -0.16
CA THR A 104 -5.06 9.81 1.09
C THR A 104 -4.93 8.85 2.26
N TYR A 105 -5.29 7.58 2.08
CA TYR A 105 -5.12 6.55 3.11
C TYR A 105 -3.64 6.39 3.52
N ALA A 106 -2.73 6.38 2.56
CA ALA A 106 -1.31 6.31 2.86
C ALA A 106 -0.79 7.61 3.53
N MET A 107 -1.33 8.76 3.15
CA MET A 107 -0.97 10.06 3.73
C MET A 107 -1.44 10.22 5.17
N SER A 108 -2.50 9.54 5.57
CA SER A 108 -2.95 9.54 6.98
C SER A 108 -1.95 8.87 7.92
N CYS A 109 -1.15 7.93 7.40
CA CYS A 109 -0.16 7.19 8.18
C CYS A 109 1.28 7.65 7.95
N PHE A 110 1.59 8.12 6.73
CA PHE A 110 2.97 8.39 6.30
C PHE A 110 3.09 9.69 5.52
N LYS A 111 4.19 10.40 5.72
CA LYS A 111 4.56 11.52 4.86
C LYS A 111 5.11 10.99 3.54
N LEU A 112 4.33 11.11 2.46
CA LEU A 112 4.76 10.75 1.12
C LEU A 112 5.83 11.72 0.59
N SER A 113 6.69 11.24 -0.32
CA SER A 113 7.69 12.09 -0.96
C SER A 113 7.03 13.03 -1.98
N VAL A 114 7.54 14.24 -2.10
CA VAL A 114 7.07 15.23 -3.08
C VAL A 114 7.17 14.69 -4.51
N THR A 115 8.21 13.91 -4.80
CA THR A 115 8.39 13.27 -6.12
C THR A 115 7.23 12.35 -6.45
N LEU A 116 6.81 11.50 -5.50
CA LEU A 116 5.67 10.59 -5.70
C LEU A 116 4.36 11.35 -5.90
N CYS A 117 4.14 12.42 -5.13
CA CYS A 117 2.96 13.27 -5.30
C CYS A 117 2.91 13.88 -6.71
N ARG A 118 4.03 14.42 -7.20
CA ARG A 118 4.13 14.96 -8.56
C ARG A 118 3.90 13.90 -9.65
N GLU A 119 4.38 12.69 -9.45
CA GLU A 119 4.14 11.56 -10.36
C GLU A 119 2.64 11.22 -10.42
N ILE A 120 1.97 11.15 -9.27
CA ILE A 120 0.52 10.91 -9.18
C ILE A 120 -0.27 12.06 -9.83
N GLU A 121 0.09 13.31 -9.54
CA GLU A 121 -0.54 14.48 -10.17
C GLU A 121 -0.39 14.47 -11.69
N SER A 122 0.77 14.07 -12.19
CA SER A 122 1.01 13.93 -13.63
C SER A 122 0.08 12.89 -14.27
N LEU A 123 -0.16 11.74 -13.60
CA LEU A 123 -1.10 10.72 -14.07
C LEU A 123 -2.54 11.25 -14.09
N ILE A 124 -2.96 11.94 -13.03
CA ILE A 124 -4.28 12.55 -12.92
C ILE A 124 -4.48 13.60 -14.01
N ARG A 125 -3.48 14.46 -14.25
CA ARG A 125 -3.52 15.49 -15.29
C ARG A 125 -3.67 14.89 -16.69
N LYS A 126 -2.91 13.83 -17.01
CA LYS A 126 -3.04 13.12 -18.29
C LYS A 126 -4.44 12.56 -18.49
N PHE A 127 -5.01 11.95 -17.46
CA PHE A 127 -6.37 11.41 -17.51
C PHE A 127 -7.42 12.51 -17.66
N TRP A 128 -7.29 13.61 -16.92
CA TRP A 128 -8.22 14.76 -17.00
C TRP A 128 -8.32 15.30 -18.41
N TRP A 129 -7.19 15.51 -19.06
CA TRP A 129 -7.13 16.03 -20.43
C TRP A 129 -7.42 14.97 -21.50
N GLY A 130 -7.73 13.75 -21.12
CA GLY A 130 -8.06 12.66 -22.03
C GLY A 130 -6.93 12.30 -23.00
N GLN A 131 -5.68 12.40 -22.52
CA GLN A 131 -4.52 11.98 -23.28
C GLN A 131 -4.53 10.44 -23.38
N ARG A 132 -4.69 9.91 -24.61
CA ARG A 132 -4.54 8.50 -24.92
C ARG A 132 -3.13 8.25 -25.43
N GLY A 133 -2.37 7.46 -24.71
CA GLY A 133 -0.99 7.13 -25.08
C GLY A 133 -0.09 8.38 -25.18
N ASN A 134 0.74 8.45 -26.23
CA ASN A 134 1.72 9.53 -26.41
C ASN A 134 1.19 10.77 -27.16
N ARG A 135 -0.11 10.82 -27.50
CA ARG A 135 -0.71 11.99 -28.18
C ARG A 135 -0.97 13.09 -27.16
N ARG A 136 -0.16 14.15 -27.20
CA ARG A 136 -0.37 15.38 -26.44
C ARG A 136 -1.63 16.09 -26.96
N LYS A 137 -2.61 16.30 -26.10
CA LYS A 137 -3.67 17.26 -26.35
C LYS A 137 -3.26 18.63 -25.81
N VAL A 138 -3.72 19.67 -26.48
CA VAL A 138 -3.46 21.07 -26.08
C VAL A 138 -4.13 21.33 -24.73
N HIS A 139 -3.35 21.80 -23.76
CA HIS A 139 -3.86 22.24 -22.45
C HIS A 139 -4.24 23.72 -22.59
N TRP A 140 -5.52 24.02 -22.52
CA TRP A 140 -6.04 25.38 -22.64
C TRP A 140 -5.82 26.22 -21.36
N VAL A 141 -5.53 25.60 -20.25
CA VAL A 141 -5.29 26.28 -18.96
C VAL A 141 -4.01 25.71 -18.33
N LYS A 142 -3.15 26.62 -17.83
CA LYS A 142 -1.95 26.27 -17.05
C LYS A 142 -2.31 25.89 -15.62
#